data_c5cc4d4101905ff0ad324683bf30c644
#
_entry.id   c5cc4d4101905ff0ad324683bf30c644
#
_cell.length_a   1.000
_cell.length_b   1.000
_cell.length_c   1.000
_cell.angle_alpha   90.00
_cell.angle_beta   90.00
_cell.angle_gamma   90.00
#
_symmetry.space_group_name_H-M   'P 1'
#
loop_
_entity.id
_entity.type
_entity.pdbx_description
1 polymer ?
#
loop_
_entity_poly.entity_id
_entity_poly.type
_entity_poly.pdbx_seq_one_letter_code
_entity_poly.pdbx_strand_id
1 'polypeptide(L)'
;MSGMLDGKRVLICGVASKRSIAWGIAQSMYREGATLAFTYQNERLRQRVVDLAADCETPEARVLPCDVSDDAEIDQLIEQLDGQWSEGFDGLVHAVAFAPREALDGDYLDSVNRESFRIAHDVSSYSFAALAKAARPKLRSGASLITLSYLGAVRAMPNYNVMGLAKASLEANTRFMANSLGPQGIRVNAISAGPIKTLAAAGIGDFRKLLGHVSSVSPLRENTTIEQVGDTAAFLASPMAGGITGQIIYVDGGYNVVAMPDLS
;
A
#
# COMPACT_ATOMS: atom_id res chain seq x y z
N MET A 1 25.64 13.18 -0.73
CA MET A 1 24.89 12.88 -1.96
C MET A 1 23.42 13.10 -1.62
N SER A 2 22.66 13.82 -2.45
CA SER A 2 21.20 13.93 -2.25
C SER A 2 20.55 12.56 -2.51
N GLY A 3 19.53 12.21 -1.73
CA GLY A 3 18.75 11.00 -1.92
C GLY A 3 17.92 11.04 -3.21
N MET A 4 17.42 9.90 -3.67
CA MET A 4 16.66 9.83 -4.93
C MET A 4 15.28 10.50 -4.84
N LEU A 5 14.82 10.88 -3.63
CA LEU A 5 13.57 11.57 -3.34
C LEU A 5 13.79 12.95 -2.70
N ASP A 6 15.00 13.52 -2.81
CA ASP A 6 15.30 14.82 -2.23
C ASP A 6 14.33 15.90 -2.73
N GLY A 7 13.73 16.64 -1.78
CA GLY A 7 12.70 17.65 -2.05
C GLY A 7 11.32 17.13 -2.47
N LYS A 8 11.11 15.81 -2.51
CA LYS A 8 9.79 15.20 -2.78
C LYS A 8 8.91 15.19 -1.54
N ARG A 9 7.62 15.45 -1.73
CA ARG A 9 6.56 15.46 -0.70
C ARG A 9 5.66 14.26 -0.91
N VAL A 10 5.55 13.36 0.08
CA VAL A 10 4.81 12.10 -0.07
C VAL A 10 3.82 11.90 1.06
N LEU A 11 2.56 11.65 0.72
CA LEU A 11 1.50 11.24 1.65
C LEU A 11 1.54 9.72 1.82
N ILE A 12 1.61 9.24 3.07
CA ILE A 12 1.62 7.81 3.42
C ILE A 12 0.34 7.45 4.18
N CYS A 13 -0.51 6.61 3.57
CA CYS A 13 -1.71 6.08 4.19
C CYS A 13 -1.49 4.62 4.63
N GLY A 14 -1.85 4.27 5.89
CA GLY A 14 -1.85 2.90 6.37
C GLY A 14 -0.75 2.53 7.38
N VAL A 15 -0.04 3.51 7.93
CA VAL A 15 0.87 3.26 9.07
C VAL A 15 0.06 3.00 10.33
N ALA A 16 0.22 1.80 10.92
CA ALA A 16 -0.44 1.42 12.17
C ALA A 16 0.55 0.89 13.23
N SER A 17 1.77 0.54 12.84
CA SER A 17 2.84 0.06 13.73
C SER A 17 4.18 -0.01 13.02
N LYS A 18 5.27 -0.22 13.77
CA LYS A 18 6.62 -0.50 13.23
C LYS A 18 6.69 -1.76 12.34
N ARG A 19 5.67 -2.59 12.34
CA ARG A 19 5.56 -3.79 11.49
C ARG A 19 4.69 -3.59 10.25
N SER A 20 4.09 -2.42 10.06
CA SER A 20 3.32 -2.11 8.85
C SER A 20 4.25 -2.02 7.64
N ILE A 21 3.84 -2.53 6.50
CA ILE A 21 4.58 -2.31 5.23
C ILE A 21 4.68 -0.81 4.94
N ALA A 22 3.61 -0.05 5.19
CA ALA A 22 3.61 1.40 5.08
C ALA A 22 4.74 2.07 5.90
N TRP A 23 5.11 1.49 7.05
CA TRP A 23 6.22 2.00 7.87
C TRP A 23 7.58 1.76 7.17
N GLY A 24 7.81 0.56 6.63
CA GLY A 24 9.03 0.30 5.84
C GLY A 24 9.14 1.24 4.65
N ILE A 25 8.01 1.50 3.96
CA ILE A 25 7.96 2.47 2.86
C ILE A 25 8.31 3.89 3.35
N ALA A 26 7.73 4.33 4.45
CA ALA A 26 8.00 5.64 5.03
C ALA A 26 9.48 5.82 5.38
N GLN A 27 10.08 4.82 6.05
CA GLN A 27 11.50 4.84 6.41
C GLN A 27 12.41 4.90 5.18
N SER A 28 12.14 4.10 4.14
CA SER A 28 12.92 4.12 2.91
C SER A 28 12.80 5.46 2.18
N MET A 29 11.58 6.00 2.06
CA MET A 29 11.37 7.30 1.42
C MET A 29 12.00 8.46 2.19
N TYR A 30 11.91 8.44 3.53
CA TYR A 30 12.58 9.43 4.39
C TYR A 30 14.10 9.36 4.25
N ARG A 31 14.69 8.17 4.30
CA ARG A 31 16.13 7.94 4.08
C ARG A 31 16.60 8.49 2.73
N GLU A 32 15.76 8.43 1.71
CA GLU A 32 16.02 8.95 0.37
C GLU A 32 15.71 10.46 0.21
N GLY A 33 15.40 11.16 1.30
CA GLY A 33 15.24 12.62 1.33
C GLY A 33 13.80 13.13 1.12
N ALA A 34 12.79 12.27 1.13
CA ALA A 34 11.40 12.71 1.03
C ALA A 34 10.93 13.39 2.33
N THR A 35 10.12 14.43 2.16
CA THR A 35 9.31 15.01 3.24
C THR A 35 7.96 14.29 3.28
N LEU A 36 7.58 13.79 4.46
CA LEU A 36 6.41 12.92 4.60
C LEU A 36 5.22 13.62 5.29
N ALA A 37 4.03 13.15 4.98
CA ALA A 37 2.80 13.30 5.74
C ALA A 37 2.17 11.92 5.94
N PHE A 38 1.41 11.75 7.03
CA PHE A 38 0.81 10.48 7.40
C PHE A 38 -0.67 10.62 7.66
N THR A 39 -1.42 9.51 7.46
CA THR A 39 -2.81 9.43 7.91
C THR A 39 -2.95 8.45 9.06
N TYR A 40 -3.95 8.70 9.93
CA TYR A 40 -4.46 7.74 10.89
C TYR A 40 -5.97 7.57 10.73
N GLN A 41 -6.46 6.35 10.88
CA GLN A 41 -7.88 6.04 10.66
C GLN A 41 -8.80 6.56 11.78
N ASN A 42 -8.32 6.54 13.03
CA ASN A 42 -9.12 6.93 14.19
C ASN A 42 -8.23 7.38 15.36
N GLU A 43 -8.81 8.07 16.34
CA GLU A 43 -8.10 8.64 17.49
C GLU A 43 -7.27 7.62 18.29
N ARG A 44 -7.67 6.34 18.31
CA ARG A 44 -6.90 5.28 18.98
C ARG A 44 -5.54 5.02 18.33
N LEU A 45 -5.41 5.32 17.04
CA LEU A 45 -4.15 5.17 16.30
C LEU A 45 -3.32 6.46 16.26
N ARG A 46 -3.95 7.63 16.49
CA ARG A 46 -3.33 8.94 16.33
C ARG A 46 -1.96 9.04 17.02
N GLN A 47 -1.91 8.86 18.33
CA GLN A 47 -0.66 9.03 19.08
C GLN A 47 0.46 8.10 18.56
N ARG A 48 0.12 6.85 18.25
CA ARG A 48 1.08 5.90 17.70
C ARG A 48 1.64 6.33 16.35
N VAL A 49 0.80 6.89 15.48
CA VAL A 49 1.25 7.39 14.17
C VAL A 49 2.08 8.65 14.35
N VAL A 50 1.72 9.55 15.27
CA VAL A 50 2.54 10.73 15.64
C VAL A 50 3.93 10.32 16.11
N ASP A 51 4.02 9.35 17.02
CA ASP A 51 5.30 8.86 17.54
C ASP A 51 6.18 8.26 16.43
N LEU A 52 5.57 7.52 15.49
CA LEU A 52 6.28 6.97 14.33
C LEU A 52 6.68 8.05 13.33
N ALA A 53 5.82 9.02 13.08
CA ALA A 53 6.10 10.13 12.17
C ALA A 53 7.29 10.98 12.66
N ALA A 54 7.46 11.11 13.97
CA ALA A 54 8.60 11.79 14.56
C ALA A 54 9.95 11.10 14.24
N ASP A 55 9.98 9.76 14.12
CA ASP A 55 11.16 9.01 13.66
C ASP A 55 11.57 9.39 12.21
N CYS A 56 10.68 10.02 11.44
CA CYS A 56 10.91 10.55 10.09
C CYS A 56 10.91 12.09 10.05
N GLU A 57 11.19 12.75 11.16
CA GLU A 57 11.20 14.22 11.31
C GLU A 57 9.92 14.90 10.78
N THR A 58 8.79 14.17 10.81
CA THR A 58 7.50 14.69 10.37
C THR A 58 6.79 15.36 11.54
N PRO A 59 6.48 16.67 11.48
CA PRO A 59 5.75 17.36 12.54
C PRO A 59 4.32 16.84 12.66
N GLU A 60 3.76 16.89 13.87
CA GLU A 60 2.40 16.43 14.18
C GLU A 60 1.33 17.05 13.26
N ALA A 61 1.51 18.30 12.84
CA ALA A 61 0.61 18.99 11.90
C ALA A 61 0.47 18.29 10.53
N ARG A 62 1.36 17.35 10.21
CA ARG A 62 1.29 16.50 8.98
C ARG A 62 0.89 15.06 9.28
N VAL A 63 0.31 14.79 10.44
CA VAL A 63 -0.33 13.52 10.81
C VAL A 63 -1.83 13.76 10.90
N LEU A 64 -2.55 13.39 9.85
CA LEU A 64 -3.91 13.85 9.56
C LEU A 64 -4.93 12.71 9.71
N PRO A 65 -6.16 12.98 10.19
CA PRO A 65 -7.21 11.96 10.25
C PRO A 65 -7.70 11.61 8.85
N CYS A 66 -7.98 10.33 8.60
CA CYS A 66 -8.67 9.86 7.41
C CYS A 66 -9.12 8.42 7.56
N ASP A 67 -10.41 8.18 7.66
CA ASP A 67 -11.01 6.88 7.35
C ASP A 67 -11.32 6.85 5.85
N VAL A 68 -10.64 6.00 5.12
CA VAL A 68 -10.79 5.89 3.65
C VAL A 68 -12.12 5.32 3.21
N SER A 69 -12.99 4.91 4.12
CA SER A 69 -14.38 4.50 3.86
C SER A 69 -15.36 5.68 3.84
N ASP A 70 -14.89 6.90 4.09
CA ASP A 70 -15.67 8.13 4.06
C ASP A 70 -15.05 9.14 3.07
N ASP A 71 -15.76 9.40 1.97
CA ASP A 71 -15.30 10.34 0.94
C ASP A 71 -15.15 11.77 1.49
N ALA A 72 -15.95 12.17 2.49
CA ALA A 72 -15.82 13.50 3.11
C ALA A 72 -14.51 13.61 3.93
N GLU A 73 -14.09 12.55 4.61
CA GLU A 73 -12.80 12.55 5.30
C GLU A 73 -11.62 12.55 4.30
N ILE A 74 -11.77 11.88 3.16
CA ILE A 74 -10.78 11.95 2.07
C ILE A 74 -10.64 13.38 1.53
N ASP A 75 -11.74 14.08 1.28
CA ASP A 75 -11.71 15.47 0.80
C ASP A 75 -11.09 16.39 1.84
N GLN A 76 -11.48 16.27 3.12
CA GLN A 76 -10.88 17.03 4.23
C GLN A 76 -9.39 16.79 4.40
N LEU A 77 -8.92 15.54 4.23
CA LEU A 77 -7.49 15.20 4.24
C LEU A 77 -6.73 16.04 3.21
N ILE A 78 -7.23 16.10 1.99
CA ILE A 78 -6.55 16.82 0.90
C ILE A 78 -6.58 18.35 1.14
N GLU A 79 -7.66 18.89 1.68
CA GLU A 79 -7.74 20.30 2.09
C GLU A 79 -6.73 20.65 3.18
N GLN A 80 -6.62 19.81 4.23
CA GLN A 80 -5.66 20.00 5.31
C GLN A 80 -4.21 19.88 4.81
N LEU A 81 -3.96 18.93 3.90
CA LEU A 81 -2.64 18.75 3.31
C LEU A 81 -2.25 19.95 2.42
N ASP A 82 -3.19 20.54 1.70
CA ASP A 82 -2.97 21.75 0.90
C ASP A 82 -2.54 22.92 1.79
N GLY A 83 -3.10 23.04 2.98
CA GLY A 83 -2.65 24.02 4.00
C GLY A 83 -1.19 23.84 4.43
N GLN A 84 -0.65 22.62 4.34
CA GLN A 84 0.76 22.29 4.67
C GLN A 84 1.68 22.37 3.44
N TRP A 85 1.16 22.02 2.27
CA TRP A 85 1.89 21.90 0.99
C TRP A 85 1.14 22.62 -0.14
N SER A 86 0.98 23.94 -0.02
CA SER A 86 0.22 24.77 -0.97
C SER A 86 0.67 24.66 -2.44
N GLU A 87 1.93 24.27 -2.68
CA GLU A 87 2.46 24.01 -4.03
C GLU A 87 2.18 22.59 -4.52
N GLY A 88 1.44 21.78 -3.76
CA GLY A 88 1.15 20.39 -4.07
C GLY A 88 2.21 19.41 -3.59
N PHE A 89 2.04 18.12 -3.97
CA PHE A 89 2.89 17.02 -3.52
C PHE A 89 3.20 16.03 -4.65
N ASP A 90 4.21 15.18 -4.42
CA ASP A 90 4.85 14.37 -5.46
C ASP A 90 4.52 12.89 -5.36
N GLY A 91 3.86 12.44 -4.28
CA GLY A 91 3.57 11.03 -4.11
C GLY A 91 2.47 10.73 -3.13
N LEU A 92 1.76 9.61 -3.38
CA LEU A 92 0.75 9.05 -2.52
C LEU A 92 0.97 7.55 -2.40
N VAL A 93 1.10 7.05 -1.17
CA VAL A 93 1.18 5.63 -0.87
C VAL A 93 -0.12 5.18 -0.20
N HIS A 94 -0.85 4.32 -0.88
CA HIS A 94 -2.04 3.66 -0.38
C HIS A 94 -1.70 2.27 0.13
N ALA A 95 -1.51 2.12 1.43
CA ALA A 95 -1.19 0.86 2.08
C ALA A 95 -2.31 0.43 3.05
N VAL A 96 -3.55 0.61 2.61
CA VAL A 96 -4.77 0.29 3.37
C VAL A 96 -5.47 -0.91 2.75
N ALA A 97 -5.95 -1.81 3.60
CA ALA A 97 -6.82 -2.92 3.20
C ALA A 97 -7.60 -3.43 4.42
N PHE A 98 -8.83 -3.81 4.20
CA PHE A 98 -9.67 -4.42 5.23
C PHE A 98 -10.70 -5.37 4.60
N ALA A 99 -10.95 -6.48 5.28
CA ALA A 99 -12.13 -7.33 5.10
C ALA A 99 -12.56 -7.86 6.47
N PRO A 100 -13.86 -8.09 6.69
CA PRO A 100 -14.34 -8.77 7.90
C PRO A 100 -13.69 -10.16 8.03
N ARG A 101 -13.28 -10.52 9.25
CA ARG A 101 -12.51 -11.75 9.52
C ARG A 101 -13.24 -13.01 9.06
N GLU A 102 -14.55 -13.06 9.29
CA GLU A 102 -15.42 -14.17 8.91
C GLU A 102 -15.44 -14.44 7.40
N ALA A 103 -15.16 -13.42 6.59
CA ALA A 103 -15.08 -13.54 5.14
C ALA A 103 -13.71 -14.01 4.64
N LEU A 104 -12.72 -14.15 5.53
CA LEU A 104 -11.39 -14.63 5.22
C LEU A 104 -11.17 -16.09 5.68
N ASP A 105 -12.09 -16.66 6.47
CA ASP A 105 -11.91 -17.98 7.08
C ASP A 105 -12.68 -19.05 6.31
N GLY A 106 -12.11 -20.26 6.23
CA GLY A 106 -12.73 -21.43 5.63
C GLY A 106 -12.89 -21.39 4.10
N ASP A 107 -13.86 -22.12 3.60
CA ASP A 107 -14.18 -22.16 2.16
C ASP A 107 -14.74 -20.83 1.67
N TYR A 108 -14.34 -20.45 0.46
CA TYR A 108 -14.74 -19.17 -0.12
C TYR A 108 -16.26 -19.04 -0.32
N LEU A 109 -16.92 -20.08 -0.85
CA LEU A 109 -18.37 -20.02 -1.13
C LEU A 109 -19.20 -20.04 0.15
N ASP A 110 -18.69 -20.64 1.22
CA ASP A 110 -19.36 -20.66 2.52
C ASP A 110 -19.21 -19.31 3.26
N SER A 111 -18.09 -18.63 3.07
CA SER A 111 -17.76 -17.38 3.79
C SER A 111 -18.16 -16.11 3.06
N VAL A 112 -18.31 -16.14 1.72
CA VAL A 112 -18.64 -14.96 0.94
C VAL A 112 -20.08 -14.51 1.19
N ASN A 113 -20.27 -13.21 1.45
CA ASN A 113 -21.57 -12.57 1.51
C ASN A 113 -21.49 -11.16 0.92
N ARG A 114 -22.65 -10.59 0.57
CA ARG A 114 -22.76 -9.30 -0.12
C ARG A 114 -22.08 -8.17 0.67
N GLU A 115 -22.27 -8.12 1.97
CA GLU A 115 -21.75 -7.04 2.80
C GLU A 115 -20.23 -7.12 2.96
N SER A 116 -19.68 -8.29 3.27
CA SER A 116 -18.23 -8.49 3.35
C SER A 116 -17.53 -8.24 2.01
N PHE A 117 -18.17 -8.63 0.90
CA PHE A 117 -17.68 -8.34 -0.44
C PHE A 117 -17.62 -6.82 -0.69
N ARG A 118 -18.72 -6.11 -0.35
CA ARG A 118 -18.80 -4.64 -0.48
C ARG A 118 -17.71 -3.95 0.33
N ILE A 119 -17.60 -4.28 1.61
CA ILE A 119 -16.60 -3.69 2.52
C ILE A 119 -15.17 -3.92 2.02
N ALA A 120 -14.85 -5.16 1.61
CA ALA A 120 -13.51 -5.48 1.14
C ALA A 120 -13.12 -4.69 -0.12
N HIS A 121 -14.03 -4.53 -1.08
CA HIS A 121 -13.79 -3.76 -2.30
C HIS A 121 -13.76 -2.26 -2.04
N ASP A 122 -14.63 -1.77 -1.20
CA ASP A 122 -14.71 -0.36 -0.82
C ASP A 122 -13.39 0.10 -0.19
N VAL A 123 -12.98 -0.54 0.91
CA VAL A 123 -11.77 -0.15 1.66
C VAL A 123 -10.48 -0.54 0.94
N SER A 124 -10.45 -1.68 0.21
CA SER A 124 -9.17 -2.21 -0.30
C SER A 124 -8.93 -1.95 -1.79
N SER A 125 -9.90 -1.37 -2.51
CA SER A 125 -9.79 -1.06 -3.93
C SER A 125 -10.31 0.34 -4.26
N TYR A 126 -11.59 0.64 -3.98
CA TYR A 126 -12.19 1.93 -4.31
C TYR A 126 -11.46 3.09 -3.63
N SER A 127 -11.09 2.95 -2.37
CA SER A 127 -10.43 4.00 -1.60
C SER A 127 -9.13 4.52 -2.25
N PHE A 128 -8.40 3.68 -2.99
CA PHE A 128 -7.23 4.15 -3.76
C PHE A 128 -7.63 5.09 -4.90
N ALA A 129 -8.70 4.77 -5.61
CA ALA A 129 -9.23 5.64 -6.66
C ALA A 129 -9.84 6.92 -6.09
N ALA A 130 -10.54 6.84 -4.96
CA ALA A 130 -11.09 8.00 -4.25
C ALA A 130 -10.00 8.97 -3.79
N LEU A 131 -8.96 8.47 -3.11
CA LEU A 131 -7.78 9.25 -2.72
C LEU A 131 -7.10 9.91 -3.93
N ALA A 132 -6.90 9.16 -5.00
CA ALA A 132 -6.27 9.69 -6.22
C ALA A 132 -7.14 10.76 -6.88
N LYS A 133 -8.47 10.59 -6.92
CA LYS A 133 -9.42 11.57 -7.44
C LYS A 133 -9.36 12.88 -6.65
N ALA A 134 -9.43 12.81 -5.33
CA ALA A 134 -9.34 13.98 -4.46
C ALA A 134 -7.97 14.67 -4.55
N ALA A 135 -6.88 13.86 -4.58
CA ALA A 135 -5.51 14.36 -4.66
C ALA A 135 -5.15 14.98 -6.02
N ARG A 136 -5.82 14.56 -7.11
CA ARG A 136 -5.47 14.92 -8.49
C ARG A 136 -5.16 16.42 -8.72
N PRO A 137 -5.95 17.39 -8.20
CA PRO A 137 -5.68 18.82 -8.41
C PRO A 137 -4.41 19.32 -7.71
N LYS A 138 -3.88 18.55 -6.75
CA LYS A 138 -2.72 18.89 -5.93
C LYS A 138 -1.48 18.05 -6.24
N LEU A 139 -1.60 17.07 -7.14
CA LEU A 139 -0.46 16.28 -7.59
C LEU A 139 0.39 17.07 -8.58
N ARG A 140 1.68 17.10 -8.34
CA ARG A 140 2.65 17.72 -9.25
C ARG A 140 2.91 16.82 -10.47
N SER A 141 3.30 17.42 -11.57
CA SER A 141 3.82 16.65 -12.72
C SER A 141 5.02 15.80 -12.29
N GLY A 142 5.05 14.53 -12.71
CA GLY A 142 6.05 13.56 -12.26
C GLY A 142 5.70 12.86 -10.95
N ALA A 143 4.54 13.15 -10.36
CA ALA A 143 4.08 12.46 -9.14
C ALA A 143 3.91 10.95 -9.35
N SER A 144 4.01 10.19 -8.25
CA SER A 144 3.90 8.73 -8.25
C SER A 144 2.88 8.26 -7.21
N LEU A 145 1.89 7.51 -7.64
CA LEU A 145 0.91 6.85 -6.77
C LEU A 145 1.25 5.37 -6.67
N ILE A 146 1.34 4.86 -5.45
CA ILE A 146 1.75 3.48 -5.18
C ILE A 146 0.73 2.83 -4.26
N THR A 147 0.31 1.60 -4.60
CA THR A 147 -0.52 0.79 -3.73
C THR A 147 0.10 -0.58 -3.46
N LEU A 148 -0.44 -1.31 -2.49
CA LEU A 148 0.04 -2.64 -2.09
C LEU A 148 -0.95 -3.72 -2.52
N SER A 149 -0.48 -4.67 -3.32
CA SER A 149 -1.18 -5.89 -3.70
C SER A 149 -0.54 -7.13 -3.07
N TYR A 150 -1.07 -8.28 -3.42
CA TYR A 150 -0.59 -9.59 -3.01
C TYR A 150 -0.91 -10.63 -4.09
N LEU A 151 -0.12 -11.70 -4.15
CA LEU A 151 -0.28 -12.80 -5.11
C LEU A 151 -1.71 -13.36 -5.18
N GLY A 152 -2.46 -13.25 -4.08
CA GLY A 152 -3.87 -13.60 -4.02
C GLY A 152 -4.79 -12.84 -4.99
N ALA A 153 -4.32 -11.77 -5.64
CA ALA A 153 -5.04 -11.08 -6.72
C ALA A 153 -5.13 -11.92 -8.01
N VAL A 154 -4.17 -12.81 -8.25
CA VAL A 154 -4.04 -13.60 -9.49
C VAL A 154 -4.04 -15.11 -9.25
N ARG A 155 -4.00 -15.55 -7.99
CA ARG A 155 -4.04 -16.96 -7.60
C ARG A 155 -4.97 -17.15 -6.40
N ALA A 156 -5.74 -18.24 -6.39
CA ALA A 156 -6.54 -18.60 -5.22
C ALA A 156 -5.60 -18.95 -4.05
N MET A 157 -5.74 -18.23 -2.95
CA MET A 157 -4.95 -18.43 -1.74
C MET A 157 -5.89 -18.82 -0.58
N PRO A 158 -5.63 -19.91 0.15
CA PRO A 158 -6.42 -20.28 1.32
C PRO A 158 -6.51 -19.13 2.34
N ASN A 159 -7.68 -18.94 2.94
CA ASN A 159 -7.93 -17.90 3.95
C ASN A 159 -7.68 -16.45 3.48
N TYR A 160 -7.72 -16.22 2.16
CA TYR A 160 -7.63 -14.87 1.59
C TYR A 160 -8.93 -14.43 0.92
N ASN A 161 -9.71 -15.35 0.40
CA ASN A 161 -11.10 -15.26 -0.05
C ASN A 161 -11.44 -13.89 -0.69
N VAL A 162 -12.42 -13.14 -0.15
CA VAL A 162 -12.87 -11.84 -0.71
C VAL A 162 -11.75 -10.82 -0.86
N MET A 163 -10.69 -10.90 -0.05
CA MET A 163 -9.55 -10.01 -0.19
C MET A 163 -8.79 -10.24 -1.50
N GLY A 164 -8.70 -11.48 -1.97
CA GLY A 164 -8.12 -11.79 -3.29
C GLY A 164 -8.84 -11.05 -4.41
N LEU A 165 -10.18 -11.07 -4.38
CA LEU A 165 -11.01 -10.37 -5.36
C LEU A 165 -10.84 -8.84 -5.26
N ALA A 166 -10.79 -8.30 -4.05
CA ALA A 166 -10.54 -6.88 -3.83
C ALA A 166 -9.15 -6.45 -4.34
N LYS A 167 -8.12 -7.30 -4.16
CA LYS A 167 -6.78 -7.04 -4.70
C LYS A 167 -6.73 -7.16 -6.23
N ALA A 168 -7.47 -8.08 -6.84
CA ALA A 168 -7.62 -8.14 -8.30
C ALA A 168 -8.27 -6.87 -8.86
N SER A 169 -9.31 -6.37 -8.19
CA SER A 169 -9.93 -5.07 -8.48
C SER A 169 -8.93 -3.91 -8.33
N LEU A 170 -8.12 -3.90 -7.27
CA LEU A 170 -7.09 -2.88 -7.02
C LEU A 170 -6.01 -2.86 -8.12
N GLU A 171 -5.58 -4.04 -8.59
CA GLU A 171 -4.63 -4.14 -9.72
C GLU A 171 -5.25 -3.65 -11.03
N ALA A 172 -6.53 -3.91 -11.26
CA ALA A 172 -7.25 -3.31 -12.38
C ALA A 172 -7.32 -1.78 -12.24
N ASN A 173 -7.69 -1.26 -11.07
CA ASN A 173 -7.69 0.17 -10.76
C ASN A 173 -6.35 0.83 -11.05
N THR A 174 -5.23 0.19 -10.68
CA THR A 174 -3.87 0.68 -10.97
C THR A 174 -3.68 0.95 -12.46
N ARG A 175 -4.13 0.05 -13.34
CA ARG A 175 -4.03 0.21 -14.81
C ARG A 175 -4.93 1.33 -15.34
N PHE A 176 -6.18 1.39 -14.88
CA PHE A 176 -7.13 2.43 -15.30
C PHE A 176 -6.68 3.82 -14.83
N MET A 177 -6.19 3.93 -13.60
CA MET A 177 -5.67 5.18 -13.07
C MET A 177 -4.38 5.62 -13.78
N ALA A 178 -3.48 4.69 -14.11
CA ALA A 178 -2.28 4.98 -14.89
C ALA A 178 -2.63 5.58 -16.26
N ASN A 179 -3.64 5.02 -16.94
CA ASN A 179 -4.13 5.56 -18.20
C ASN A 179 -4.77 6.95 -18.05
N SER A 180 -5.54 7.16 -16.97
CA SER A 180 -6.24 8.44 -16.72
C SER A 180 -5.30 9.57 -16.31
N LEU A 181 -4.27 9.27 -15.51
CA LEU A 181 -3.35 10.26 -14.94
C LEU A 181 -2.07 10.46 -15.76
N GLY A 182 -1.72 9.48 -16.61
CA GLY A 182 -0.53 9.51 -17.47
C GLY A 182 -0.38 10.77 -18.31
N PRO A 183 -1.44 11.30 -18.97
CA PRO A 183 -1.36 12.57 -19.72
C PRO A 183 -0.93 13.79 -18.88
N GLN A 184 -1.02 13.71 -17.54
CA GLN A 184 -0.56 14.74 -16.61
C GLN A 184 0.86 14.46 -16.08
N GLY A 185 1.53 13.43 -16.61
CA GLY A 185 2.86 13.00 -16.16
C GLY A 185 2.84 12.26 -14.81
N ILE A 186 1.67 11.81 -14.33
CA ILE A 186 1.52 11.11 -13.04
C ILE A 186 1.56 9.60 -13.30
N ARG A 187 2.38 8.89 -12.53
CA ARG A 187 2.54 7.43 -12.62
C ARG A 187 1.75 6.73 -11.52
N VAL A 188 1.20 5.56 -11.83
CA VAL A 188 0.46 4.73 -10.87
C VAL A 188 0.93 3.28 -10.96
N ASN A 189 1.41 2.72 -9.86
CA ASN A 189 1.91 1.35 -9.81
C ASN A 189 1.44 0.63 -8.53
N ALA A 190 1.46 -0.69 -8.55
CA ALA A 190 1.24 -1.51 -7.37
C ALA A 190 2.47 -2.36 -7.07
N ILE A 191 2.73 -2.59 -5.79
CA ILE A 191 3.73 -3.57 -5.33
C ILE A 191 2.98 -4.78 -4.79
N SER A 192 3.18 -5.93 -5.42
CA SER A 192 2.71 -7.23 -4.93
C SER A 192 3.77 -7.79 -4.00
N ALA A 193 3.61 -7.56 -2.70
CA ALA A 193 4.56 -7.99 -1.69
C ALA A 193 4.38 -9.47 -1.35
N GLY A 194 5.47 -10.16 -1.02
CA GLY A 194 5.41 -11.47 -0.38
C GLY A 194 4.72 -11.40 1.00
N PRO A 195 4.42 -12.54 1.63
CA PRO A 195 3.79 -12.55 2.94
C PRO A 195 4.75 -11.97 3.99
N ILE A 196 4.28 -10.93 4.69
CA ILE A 196 5.03 -10.23 5.74
C ILE A 196 4.22 -10.27 7.04
N LYS A 197 4.90 -10.52 8.17
CA LYS A 197 4.28 -10.59 9.50
C LYS A 197 3.87 -9.20 9.99
N THR A 198 2.74 -8.70 9.50
CA THR A 198 2.13 -7.43 9.92
C THR A 198 1.02 -7.64 10.96
N LEU A 199 0.47 -6.56 11.52
CA LEU A 199 -0.73 -6.65 12.37
C LEU A 199 -1.95 -7.13 11.56
N ALA A 200 -2.11 -6.70 10.31
CA ALA A 200 -3.18 -7.13 9.42
C ALA A 200 -3.08 -8.64 9.11
N ALA A 201 -1.88 -9.14 8.87
CA ALA A 201 -1.63 -10.56 8.60
C ALA A 201 -1.91 -11.47 9.82
N ALA A 202 -1.92 -10.92 11.03
CA ALA A 202 -2.24 -11.69 12.25
C ALA A 202 -3.71 -12.21 12.27
N GLY A 203 -4.59 -11.63 11.45
CA GLY A 203 -5.97 -12.09 11.26
C GLY A 203 -6.14 -13.25 10.28
N ILE A 204 -5.08 -13.61 9.51
CA ILE A 204 -5.11 -14.69 8.52
C ILE A 204 -4.77 -16.02 9.22
N GLY A 205 -5.65 -17.01 9.08
CA GLY A 205 -5.42 -18.36 9.61
C GLY A 205 -4.15 -19.00 9.05
N ASP A 206 -3.43 -19.79 9.87
CA ASP A 206 -2.21 -20.51 9.49
C ASP A 206 -1.07 -19.67 8.88
N PHE A 207 -1.04 -18.37 9.12
CA PHE A 207 -0.08 -17.44 8.52
C PHE A 207 1.39 -17.84 8.78
N ARG A 208 1.69 -18.47 9.95
CA ARG A 208 3.04 -18.97 10.24
C ARG A 208 3.43 -20.12 9.30
N LYS A 209 2.49 -21.02 8.96
CA LYS A 209 2.73 -22.11 8.01
C LYS A 209 2.97 -21.54 6.61
N LEU A 210 2.21 -20.53 6.23
CA LEU A 210 2.41 -19.81 4.96
C LEU A 210 3.82 -19.22 4.86
N LEU A 211 4.28 -18.51 5.89
CA LEU A 211 5.65 -17.97 5.93
C LEU A 211 6.71 -19.05 5.79
N GLY A 212 6.58 -20.19 6.52
CA GLY A 212 7.47 -21.32 6.41
C GLY A 212 7.48 -21.95 5.01
N HIS A 213 6.31 -22.10 4.40
CA HIS A 213 6.19 -22.62 3.04
C HIS A 213 6.86 -21.68 2.03
N VAL A 214 6.55 -20.38 2.06
CA VAL A 214 7.11 -19.39 1.11
C VAL A 214 8.63 -19.36 1.21
N SER A 215 9.20 -19.29 2.42
CA SER A 215 10.65 -19.29 2.58
C SER A 215 11.32 -20.61 2.16
N SER A 216 10.60 -21.74 2.14
CA SER A 216 11.14 -23.00 1.68
C SER A 216 11.13 -23.17 0.16
N VAL A 217 10.22 -22.47 -0.56
CA VAL A 217 10.03 -22.69 -2.02
C VAL A 217 10.41 -21.48 -2.87
N SER A 218 10.42 -20.25 -2.31
CA SER A 218 10.82 -19.07 -3.06
C SER A 218 12.27 -19.18 -3.55
N PRO A 219 12.62 -18.66 -4.74
CA PRO A 219 13.98 -18.68 -5.26
C PRO A 219 15.03 -18.14 -4.28
N LEU A 220 14.74 -17.04 -3.56
CA LEU A 220 15.66 -16.48 -2.57
C LEU A 220 15.68 -17.22 -1.22
N ARG A 221 14.80 -18.22 -1.01
CA ARG A 221 14.71 -19.01 0.23
C ARG A 221 14.53 -18.16 1.50
N GLU A 222 13.90 -17.01 1.37
CA GLU A 222 13.62 -16.10 2.48
C GLU A 222 12.24 -15.46 2.36
N ASN A 223 11.73 -14.95 3.47
CA ASN A 223 10.53 -14.13 3.46
C ASN A 223 10.88 -12.66 3.15
N THR A 224 9.99 -12.00 2.43
CA THR A 224 10.10 -10.57 2.13
C THR A 224 10.06 -9.74 3.42
N THR A 225 10.82 -8.67 3.46
CA THR A 225 10.84 -7.71 4.55
C THR A 225 10.12 -6.40 4.19
N ILE A 226 9.74 -5.61 5.20
CA ILE A 226 9.12 -4.30 4.97
C ILE A 226 10.10 -3.31 4.33
N GLU A 227 11.39 -3.48 4.58
CA GLU A 227 12.48 -2.68 4.01
C GLU A 227 12.62 -2.91 2.51
N GLN A 228 12.61 -4.18 2.05
CA GLN A 228 12.68 -4.52 0.62
C GLN A 228 11.50 -3.93 -0.16
N VAL A 229 10.29 -3.96 0.42
CA VAL A 229 9.11 -3.30 -0.16
C VAL A 229 9.28 -1.78 -0.14
N GLY A 230 9.83 -1.24 0.95
CA GLY A 230 10.11 0.18 1.11
C GLY A 230 11.07 0.71 0.06
N ASP A 231 12.17 -0.01 -0.18
CA ASP A 231 13.19 0.36 -1.17
C ASP A 231 12.63 0.36 -2.59
N THR A 232 11.80 -0.65 -2.90
CA THR A 232 11.09 -0.69 -4.18
C THR A 232 10.10 0.48 -4.32
N ALA A 233 9.39 0.84 -3.26
CA ALA A 233 8.47 1.98 -3.26
C ALA A 233 9.22 3.30 -3.45
N ALA A 234 10.36 3.49 -2.78
CA ALA A 234 11.21 4.67 -2.97
C ALA A 234 11.72 4.78 -4.41
N PHE A 235 12.20 3.67 -5.00
CA PHE A 235 12.56 3.62 -6.42
C PHE A 235 11.38 4.00 -7.33
N LEU A 236 10.20 3.41 -7.14
CA LEU A 236 9.01 3.71 -7.94
C LEU A 236 8.53 5.15 -7.79
N ALA A 237 8.75 5.78 -6.64
CA ALA A 237 8.45 7.20 -6.43
C ALA A 237 9.46 8.14 -7.08
N SER A 238 10.68 7.65 -7.37
CA SER A 238 11.78 8.46 -7.88
C SER A 238 11.68 8.71 -9.39
N PRO A 239 12.43 9.70 -9.92
CA PRO A 239 12.57 9.92 -11.35
C PRO A 239 13.20 8.73 -12.11
N MET A 240 13.94 7.84 -11.42
CA MET A 240 14.55 6.65 -12.01
C MET A 240 13.51 5.67 -12.56
N ALA A 241 12.29 5.68 -12.01
CA ALA A 241 11.16 4.89 -12.48
C ALA A 241 10.27 5.64 -13.50
N GLY A 242 10.79 6.67 -14.16
CA GLY A 242 10.03 7.58 -15.03
C GLY A 242 9.27 6.89 -16.18
N GLY A 243 9.74 5.74 -16.65
CA GLY A 243 9.08 4.92 -17.68
C GLY A 243 8.15 3.83 -17.13
N ILE A 244 7.92 3.75 -15.81
CA ILE A 244 7.14 2.66 -15.17
C ILE A 244 5.80 3.20 -14.69
N THR A 245 4.71 2.78 -15.33
CA THR A 245 3.33 3.09 -14.90
C THR A 245 2.38 1.96 -15.29
N GLY A 246 1.32 1.76 -14.52
CA GLY A 246 0.32 0.70 -14.73
C GLY A 246 0.85 -0.71 -14.38
N GLN A 247 1.99 -0.82 -13.71
CA GLN A 247 2.64 -2.10 -13.45
C GLN A 247 2.33 -2.63 -12.04
N ILE A 248 2.38 -3.96 -11.94
CA ILE A 248 2.35 -4.69 -10.69
C ILE A 248 3.75 -5.27 -10.49
N ILE A 249 4.51 -4.71 -9.55
CA ILE A 249 5.90 -5.11 -9.29
C ILE A 249 5.91 -6.12 -8.15
N TYR A 250 6.41 -7.31 -8.41
CA TYR A 250 6.53 -8.35 -7.39
C TYR A 250 7.79 -8.16 -6.54
N VAL A 251 7.59 -8.11 -5.22
CA VAL A 251 8.64 -8.08 -4.20
C VAL A 251 8.33 -9.23 -3.23
N ASP A 252 8.68 -10.44 -3.62
CA ASP A 252 8.25 -11.69 -2.96
C ASP A 252 9.32 -12.80 -2.96
N GLY A 253 10.59 -12.45 -3.15
CA GLY A 253 11.68 -13.41 -3.25
C GLY A 253 11.59 -14.34 -4.45
N GLY A 254 10.77 -13.99 -5.47
CA GLY A 254 10.49 -14.79 -6.64
C GLY A 254 9.41 -15.86 -6.44
N TYR A 255 8.69 -15.84 -5.32
CA TYR A 255 7.63 -16.82 -5.04
C TYR A 255 6.57 -16.92 -6.15
N ASN A 256 6.20 -15.80 -6.74
CA ASN A 256 5.17 -15.75 -7.80
C ASN A 256 5.51 -16.56 -9.06
N VAL A 257 6.79 -16.80 -9.36
CA VAL A 257 7.22 -17.52 -10.57
C VAL A 257 7.39 -19.02 -10.36
N VAL A 258 7.32 -19.50 -9.10
CA VAL A 258 7.48 -20.91 -8.78
C VAL A 258 6.18 -21.67 -9.01
N ALA A 259 6.22 -22.70 -9.85
CA ALA A 259 5.07 -23.57 -10.10
C ALA A 259 5.07 -24.81 -9.20
N MET A 260 6.26 -25.37 -8.89
CA MET A 260 6.42 -26.59 -8.13
C MET A 260 7.62 -26.47 -7.18
N PRO A 261 7.48 -26.91 -5.92
CA PRO A 261 8.62 -26.96 -5.00
C PRO A 261 9.64 -28.00 -5.46
N ASP A 262 10.88 -27.83 -5.01
CA ASP A 262 11.91 -28.86 -5.14
C ASP A 262 11.46 -30.08 -4.32
N LEU A 263 11.45 -31.26 -4.95
CA LEU A 263 11.01 -32.54 -4.35
C LEU A 263 12.20 -33.40 -3.92
N SER A 264 13.43 -32.91 -4.05
CA SER A 264 14.64 -33.60 -3.62
C SER A 264 14.93 -33.47 -2.13
#